data_f539e91029fb1168e176ecdc0d7fa225
#
_entry.id   f539e91029fb1168e176ecdc0d7fa225
#
_cell.length_a   1.000
_cell.length_b   1.000
_cell.length_c   1.000
_cell.angle_alpha   90.00
_cell.angle_beta   90.00
_cell.angle_gamma   90.00
#
_symmetry.space_group_name_H-M   'P 1'
#
loop_
_entity.id
_entity.type
_entity.pdbx_description
1 polymer ?
#
loop_
_entity_poly.entity_id
_entity_poly.type
_entity_poly.pdbx_seq_one_letter_code
_entity_poly.pdbx_strand_id
1 'polypeptide(L)'
;MAITSEIIGKLGGAGVEVIPVEGAASGPSGSSEVLATIDVPAGETWLVAAIGQVTAGSSIFSRLPALQLGDVRIPNVTPSQPHGLATIASETVSLTIERNYNSGADTFTGHVYTVKL
;
A
#
# COMPACT_ATOMS: atom_id res chain seq x y z
N MET A 1 7.49 -12.58 -11.41
CA MET A 1 7.19 -13.84 -10.73
C MET A 1 5.99 -14.48 -11.40
N ALA A 2 6.14 -15.71 -11.75
CA ALA A 2 4.95 -16.45 -12.08
C ALA A 2 4.15 -16.66 -10.79
N ILE A 3 2.89 -16.28 -10.82
CA ILE A 3 1.99 -16.66 -9.76
C ILE A 3 1.87 -18.17 -9.81
N THR A 4 2.22 -18.84 -8.73
CA THR A 4 2.15 -20.29 -8.68
C THR A 4 0.70 -20.76 -8.76
N SER A 5 0.50 -22.00 -9.21
CA SER A 5 -0.84 -22.61 -9.25
C SER A 5 -1.51 -22.60 -7.86
N GLU A 6 -0.72 -22.73 -6.81
CA GLU A 6 -1.23 -22.68 -5.44
C GLU A 6 -1.76 -21.30 -5.08
N ILE A 7 -1.04 -20.25 -5.45
CA ILE A 7 -1.50 -18.87 -5.20
C ILE A 7 -2.72 -18.58 -6.07
N ILE A 8 -2.72 -18.98 -7.33
CA ILE A 8 -3.88 -18.82 -8.21
C ILE A 8 -5.08 -19.58 -7.63
N GLY A 9 -4.88 -20.78 -7.14
CA GLY A 9 -5.93 -21.55 -6.50
C GLY A 9 -6.48 -20.86 -5.27
N LYS A 10 -5.61 -20.28 -4.43
CA LYS A 10 -6.04 -19.49 -3.30
C LYS A 10 -6.73 -18.20 -3.73
N LEU A 11 -6.22 -17.51 -4.75
CA LEU A 11 -6.83 -16.32 -5.31
C LEU A 11 -8.21 -16.59 -5.90
N GLY A 12 -8.41 -17.73 -6.52
CA GLY A 12 -9.70 -18.13 -7.07
C GLY A 12 -10.62 -18.80 -6.07
N GLY A 13 -10.10 -19.20 -4.91
CA GLY A 13 -10.85 -19.87 -3.86
C GLY A 13 -11.32 -18.91 -2.78
N ALA A 14 -11.69 -19.48 -1.65
CA ALA A 14 -12.05 -18.69 -0.48
C ALA A 14 -10.80 -18.02 0.10
N GLY A 15 -10.91 -16.79 0.56
CA GLY A 15 -9.88 -16.11 1.33
C GLY A 15 -9.07 -15.07 0.59
N VAL A 16 -9.40 -14.80 -0.68
CA VAL A 16 -8.81 -13.67 -1.38
C VAL A 16 -9.78 -12.52 -1.41
N GLU A 17 -9.32 -11.38 -0.95
CA GLU A 17 -10.05 -10.13 -1.12
C GLU A 17 -9.22 -9.17 -1.94
N VAL A 18 -9.90 -8.39 -2.77
CA VAL A 18 -9.32 -7.27 -3.50
C VAL A 18 -10.07 -6.03 -3.05
N ILE A 19 -9.35 -5.11 -2.43
CA ILE A 19 -9.94 -3.90 -1.85
C ILE A 19 -9.44 -2.71 -2.65
N PRO A 20 -10.33 -1.96 -3.33
CA PRO A 20 -9.90 -0.72 -3.98
C PRO A 20 -9.53 0.31 -2.92
N VAL A 21 -8.44 1.02 -3.17
CA VAL A 21 -7.92 2.04 -2.26
C VAL A 21 -7.69 3.32 -3.02
N GLU A 22 -8.23 4.40 -2.50
CA GLU A 22 -8.05 5.72 -3.05
C GLU A 22 -7.97 6.70 -1.89
N GLY A 23 -6.95 7.53 -1.87
CA GLY A 23 -6.78 8.48 -0.80
C GLY A 23 -5.78 9.56 -1.12
N ALA A 24 -5.80 10.62 -0.32
CA ALA A 24 -4.93 11.76 -0.51
C ALA A 24 -4.37 12.24 0.84
N ALA A 25 -3.13 12.71 0.80
CA ALA A 25 -2.48 13.36 1.92
C ALA A 25 -2.16 14.80 1.53
N SER A 26 -2.64 15.76 2.31
CA SER A 26 -2.45 17.19 2.05
C SER A 26 -1.86 17.95 3.23
N GLY A 27 -1.47 17.25 4.27
CA GLY A 27 -0.86 17.85 5.46
C GLY A 27 0.57 18.36 5.23
N PRO A 28 1.22 18.88 6.27
CA PRO A 28 2.59 19.36 6.13
C PRO A 28 3.58 18.25 5.84
N SER A 29 4.77 18.64 5.39
CA SER A 29 5.89 17.71 5.20
C SER A 29 6.14 16.91 6.47
N GLY A 30 6.33 15.59 6.32
CA GLY A 30 6.53 14.68 7.45
C GLY A 30 5.24 14.09 8.01
N SER A 31 4.07 14.59 7.59
CA SER A 31 2.80 14.01 8.01
C SER A 31 2.49 12.74 7.22
N SER A 32 1.73 11.84 7.83
CA SER A 32 1.30 10.59 7.21
C SER A 32 -0.22 10.51 7.19
N GLU A 33 -0.74 9.83 6.17
CA GLU A 33 -2.15 9.52 6.06
C GLU A 33 -2.32 8.01 5.91
N VAL A 34 -3.26 7.44 6.67
CA VAL A 34 -3.60 6.02 6.53
C VAL A 34 -4.53 5.87 5.32
N LEU A 35 -4.11 5.09 4.35
CA LEU A 35 -4.87 4.82 3.13
C LEU A 35 -5.80 3.63 3.30
N ALA A 36 -5.35 2.61 4.02
CA ALA A 36 -6.13 1.41 4.29
C ALA A 36 -5.62 0.73 5.54
N THR A 37 -6.53 0.09 6.27
CA THR A 37 -6.20 -0.73 7.43
C THR A 37 -6.76 -2.12 7.23
N ILE A 38 -5.93 -3.13 7.40
CA ILE A 38 -6.27 -4.53 7.26
C ILE A 38 -6.20 -5.19 8.63
N ASP A 39 -7.33 -5.67 9.11
CA ASP A 39 -7.41 -6.36 10.40
C ASP A 39 -7.22 -7.86 10.17
N VAL A 40 -6.09 -8.38 10.62
CA VAL A 40 -5.82 -9.82 10.57
C VAL A 40 -6.31 -10.44 11.85
N PRO A 41 -7.23 -11.41 11.79
CA PRO A 41 -7.77 -12.04 13.00
C PRO A 41 -6.69 -12.75 13.80
N ALA A 42 -6.90 -12.80 15.12
CA ALA A 42 -5.99 -13.49 16.01
C ALA A 42 -5.82 -14.96 15.61
N GLY A 43 -4.59 -15.44 15.60
CA GLY A 43 -4.26 -16.80 15.20
C GLY A 43 -4.15 -17.03 13.71
N GLU A 44 -4.42 -16.01 12.89
CA GLU A 44 -4.29 -16.11 11.44
C GLU A 44 -3.03 -15.36 10.95
N THR A 45 -2.56 -15.81 9.81
CA THR A 45 -1.44 -15.18 9.11
C THR A 45 -1.86 -14.93 7.68
N TRP A 46 -1.70 -13.70 7.22
CA TRP A 46 -2.16 -13.28 5.91
C TRP A 46 -1.01 -12.70 5.10
N LEU A 47 -1.03 -12.95 3.80
CA LEU A 47 -0.25 -12.16 2.85
C LEU A 47 -1.07 -10.92 2.51
N VAL A 48 -0.48 -9.76 2.66
CA VAL A 48 -1.09 -8.47 2.32
C VAL A 48 -0.19 -7.78 1.30
N ALA A 49 -0.76 -7.38 0.19
CA ALA A 49 -0.03 -6.69 -0.86
C ALA A 49 -0.80 -5.44 -1.30
N ALA A 50 -0.08 -4.37 -1.55
CA ALA A 50 -0.64 -3.13 -2.08
C ALA A 50 0.01 -2.82 -3.42
N ILE A 51 -0.77 -2.52 -4.43
CA ILE A 51 -0.29 -2.15 -5.76
C ILE A 51 -1.06 -0.93 -6.22
N GLY A 52 -0.35 0.11 -6.64
CA GLY A 52 -1.00 1.30 -7.14
C GLY A 52 -0.04 2.37 -7.61
N GLN A 53 -0.60 3.53 -7.89
CA GLN A 53 0.13 4.67 -8.40
C GLN A 53 -0.06 5.87 -7.48
N VAL A 54 0.98 6.68 -7.41
CA VAL A 54 0.96 7.94 -6.65
C VAL A 54 1.00 9.10 -7.64
N THR A 55 0.18 10.11 -7.40
CA THR A 55 0.33 11.42 -8.01
C THR A 55 0.86 12.35 -6.93
N ALA A 56 2.03 12.92 -7.14
CA ALA A 56 2.69 13.71 -6.12
C ALA A 56 2.35 15.20 -6.26
N GLY A 57 2.23 15.87 -5.13
CA GLY A 57 2.07 17.32 -5.09
C GLY A 57 3.36 18.07 -5.48
N SER A 58 4.50 17.40 -5.39
CA SER A 58 5.82 17.94 -5.77
C SER A 58 6.34 17.30 -7.04
N SER A 59 6.99 18.08 -7.88
CA SER A 59 7.78 17.59 -9.01
C SER A 59 9.27 17.44 -8.68
N ILE A 60 9.66 17.78 -7.45
CA ILE A 60 11.05 17.73 -7.01
C ILE A 60 11.35 16.30 -6.58
N PHE A 61 12.31 15.65 -7.22
CA PHE A 61 12.65 14.25 -6.98
C PHE A 61 12.96 13.95 -5.51
N SER A 62 13.66 14.82 -4.80
CA SER A 62 13.99 14.64 -3.39
C SER A 62 12.83 14.94 -2.43
N ARG A 63 11.66 15.32 -2.94
CA ARG A 63 10.49 15.70 -2.18
C ARG A 63 9.28 14.82 -2.49
N LEU A 64 9.51 13.62 -3.02
CA LEU A 64 8.44 12.68 -3.34
C LEU A 64 7.98 11.95 -2.07
N PRO A 65 6.71 11.54 -2.03
CA PRO A 65 6.20 10.84 -0.86
C PRO A 65 6.78 9.44 -0.71
N ALA A 66 6.56 8.85 0.44
CA ALA A 66 6.88 7.45 0.72
C ALA A 66 5.60 6.66 0.92
N LEU A 67 5.59 5.41 0.50
CA LEU A 67 4.55 4.43 0.81
C LEU A 67 5.10 3.44 1.84
N GLN A 68 4.25 3.01 2.75
CA GLN A 68 4.61 2.01 3.75
C GLN A 68 3.44 1.07 3.98
N LEU A 69 3.74 -0.22 4.02
CA LEU A 69 2.80 -1.27 4.37
C LEU A 69 3.43 -2.08 5.50
N GLY A 70 2.93 -1.88 6.72
CA GLY A 70 3.59 -2.45 7.90
C GLY A 70 5.01 -1.90 8.03
N ASP A 71 6.00 -2.78 8.02
CA ASP A 71 7.42 -2.43 8.08
C ASP A 71 8.10 -2.39 6.70
N VAL A 72 7.36 -2.61 5.64
CA VAL A 72 7.88 -2.49 4.27
C VAL A 72 7.65 -1.07 3.77
N ARG A 73 8.71 -0.41 3.31
CA ARG A 73 8.68 0.99 2.93
C ARG A 73 9.33 1.22 1.57
N ILE A 74 8.69 2.04 0.74
CA ILE A 74 9.28 2.60 -0.47
C ILE A 74 9.46 4.10 -0.25
N PRO A 75 10.68 4.59 -0.07
CA PRO A 75 10.94 6.04 -0.03
C PRO A 75 10.95 6.62 -1.44
N ASN A 76 10.59 7.88 -1.59
CA ASN A 76 10.62 8.58 -2.88
C ASN A 76 9.89 7.82 -3.99
N VAL A 77 8.60 7.63 -3.81
CA VAL A 77 7.77 6.93 -4.79
C VAL A 77 7.71 7.73 -6.09
N THR A 78 8.12 7.13 -7.19
CA THR A 78 8.07 7.77 -8.51
C THR A 78 6.62 7.93 -8.96
N PRO A 79 6.16 9.17 -9.24
CA PRO A 79 4.77 9.38 -9.62
C PRO A 79 4.40 8.74 -10.95
N SER A 80 3.13 8.38 -11.09
CA SER A 80 2.54 7.85 -12.32
C SER A 80 3.12 6.52 -12.78
N GLN A 81 3.82 5.81 -11.90
CA GLN A 81 4.31 4.45 -12.15
C GLN A 81 3.70 3.51 -11.11
N PRO A 82 3.39 2.27 -11.48
CA PRO A 82 2.90 1.31 -10.50
C PRO A 82 4.00 0.91 -9.52
N HIS A 83 3.62 0.83 -8.26
CA HIS A 83 4.47 0.36 -7.18
C HIS A 83 3.76 -0.73 -6.40
N GLY A 84 4.51 -1.69 -5.90
CA GLY A 84 3.97 -2.75 -5.09
C GLY A 84 4.76 -2.96 -3.82
N LEU A 85 4.04 -3.23 -2.72
CA LEU A 85 4.59 -3.64 -1.44
C LEU A 85 3.85 -4.88 -1.00
N ALA A 86 4.53 -5.78 -0.33
CA ALA A 86 3.89 -6.95 0.24
C ALA A 86 4.52 -7.29 1.59
N THR A 87 3.70 -7.80 2.49
CA THR A 87 4.14 -8.23 3.81
C THR A 87 3.32 -9.42 4.27
N ILE A 88 3.88 -10.20 5.17
CA ILE A 88 3.16 -11.25 5.89
C ILE A 88 2.75 -10.66 7.23
N ALA A 89 1.46 -10.68 7.53
CA ALA A 89 0.92 -10.06 8.72
C ALA A 89 0.18 -11.06 9.60
N SER A 90 0.38 -10.95 10.89
CA SER A 90 -0.35 -11.71 11.92
C SER A 90 -1.17 -10.78 12.83
N GLU A 91 -1.10 -9.49 12.58
CA GLU A 91 -1.76 -8.44 13.32
C GLU A 91 -2.30 -7.40 12.34
N THR A 92 -2.97 -6.39 12.84
CA THR A 92 -3.42 -5.26 12.03
C THR A 92 -2.24 -4.61 11.33
N VAL A 93 -2.40 -4.37 10.03
CA VAL A 93 -1.40 -3.71 9.21
C VAL A 93 -2.06 -2.58 8.44
N SER A 94 -1.35 -1.47 8.28
CA SER A 94 -1.86 -0.30 7.57
C SER A 94 -0.99 0.04 6.37
N LEU A 95 -1.63 0.50 5.30
CA LEU A 95 -0.99 1.15 4.18
C LEU A 95 -1.04 2.65 4.43
N THR A 96 0.13 3.29 4.45
CA THR A 96 0.23 4.73 4.71
C THR A 96 1.04 5.41 3.61
N ILE A 97 0.73 6.69 3.41
CA ILE A 97 1.52 7.58 2.57
C ILE A 97 2.09 8.70 3.46
N GLU A 98 3.39 8.92 3.38
CA GLU A 98 4.08 9.95 4.14
C GLU A 98 4.51 11.06 3.20
N ARG A 99 4.20 12.28 3.59
CA ARG A 99 4.53 13.45 2.78
C ARG A 99 5.97 13.89 3.01
N ASN A 100 6.58 14.36 1.93
CA ASN A 100 7.89 14.99 1.96
C ASN A 100 7.85 16.39 1.32
N TYR A 101 6.65 16.97 1.24
CA TYR A 101 6.42 18.29 0.66
C TYR A 101 5.21 18.91 1.35
N ASN A 102 5.16 20.23 1.40
CA ASN A 102 4.13 20.92 2.17
C ASN A 102 3.12 21.69 1.30
N SER A 103 3.07 21.44 0.02
CA SER A 103 2.14 22.09 -0.91
C SER A 103 1.52 21.05 -1.84
N GLY A 104 0.30 21.32 -2.32
CA GLY A 104 -0.44 20.38 -3.12
C GLY A 104 -0.91 19.18 -2.29
N ALA A 105 -1.23 18.10 -2.98
CA ALA A 105 -1.62 16.85 -2.35
C ALA A 105 -0.89 15.68 -3.00
N ASP A 106 -0.56 14.66 -2.21
CA ASP A 106 -0.07 13.39 -2.70
C ASP A 106 -1.26 12.43 -2.67
N THR A 107 -1.57 11.82 -3.80
CA THR A 107 -2.71 10.92 -3.93
C THR A 107 -2.26 9.51 -4.30
N PHE A 108 -2.99 8.52 -3.80
CA PHE A 108 -2.76 7.12 -4.13
C PHE A 108 -4.03 6.53 -4.72
N THR A 109 -3.88 5.76 -5.79
CA THR A 109 -4.96 4.99 -6.39
C THR A 109 -4.46 3.58 -6.70
N GLY A 110 -5.11 2.57 -6.15
CA GLY A 110 -4.70 1.20 -6.34
C GLY A 110 -5.60 0.21 -5.62
N HIS A 111 -5.01 -0.91 -5.26
CA HIS A 111 -5.72 -1.99 -4.60
C HIS A 111 -4.86 -2.63 -3.51
N VAL A 112 -5.51 -3.14 -2.49
CA VAL A 112 -4.91 -4.05 -1.52
C VAL A 112 -5.48 -5.43 -1.75
N TYR A 113 -4.60 -6.41 -1.78
CA TYR A 113 -4.92 -7.83 -1.95
C TYR A 113 -4.58 -8.55 -0.67
N THR A 114 -5.49 -9.39 -0.18
CA THR A 114 -5.26 -10.18 1.02
C THR A 114 -5.49 -11.64 0.73
N VAL A 115 -4.59 -12.48 1.23
CA VAL A 115 -4.68 -13.93 1.13
C VAL A 115 -4.40 -14.53 2.49
N LYS A 116 -5.35 -15.29 3.00
CA LYS A 116 -5.12 -16.05 4.23
C LYS A 116 -4.18 -17.23 3.93
N LEU A 117 -3.13 -17.35 4.69
CA LEU A 117 -2.14 -18.41 4.54
C LEU A 117 -2.45 -19.63 5.40
#